data_1ceded12c34810b8ff9f3b1b114a7191
#
_entry.id   1ceded12c34810b8ff9f3b1b114a7191
#
_cell.length_a   1.000
_cell.length_b   1.000
_cell.length_c   1.000
_cell.angle_alpha   90.00
_cell.angle_beta   90.00
_cell.angle_gamma   90.00
#
_symmetry.space_group_name_H-M   'P 1'
#
loop_
_entity.id
_entity.type
_entity.pdbx_description
1 polymer ?
#
loop_
_entity_poly.entity_id
_entity_poly.type
_entity_poly.pdbx_seq_one_letter_code
_entity_poly.pdbx_strand_id
1 'polypeptide(L)'
;MNRREFVGACALLAAASAFGVPTGKPSGFQAAMKSKPVAKRLFAFRLDQLPKEQRELELTVTCLQGLVNRRRPELYLVQDQYDSMWLDWLKERGDIREVVWLDLEQVWTKFLPAAKCLFITDPAIPGTVNVATMLAGVYDGLVVTPASASLFKLPVGASKTSCKGGRDLRALNWKKDIEAYRWVMTEVGDQLSRQAVAYNDPTKHPNRDYFVEFKVPVVWICHEKASHKFPHSSFEEEKAFVKELFLKWPANIPCMGWPGDDMNGGSDNGIGEWPGVKLASQCGKYEICTGHDAGANAAGNMSVHSGTRGTFHQTIPPITLQPDKVYYSFVRSDGDGMNFLRYWYRKLFDDPLHGRVPMGWQIGTSATDLMPDILDFLYQHASPKDCFVNALTGVGYIWEDNFAEFLPADQQKQVWDDYVRYSAEYRARLDATVMSTIFEMSPDKLARFAGLPGLNGIFANYGRMAGTTLENEVFLSAGKPVFRAVNAGPPGNVGTPEGCRTAADFMIQDIRKWTPKNRPAFLHVFLGNWLTTLDVLELVQQGLGPDYVPVRPDQLALLYRKSQP
;
A
#
# COMPACT_ATOMS: atom_id res chain seq x y z
N MET A 1 -24.12 -38.69 -5.01
CA MET A 1 -23.72 -37.94 -3.81
C MET A 1 -24.10 -38.72 -2.58
N ASN A 2 -23.14 -39.15 -1.82
CA ASN A 2 -23.33 -40.11 -0.71
C ASN A 2 -23.62 -39.31 0.58
N ARG A 3 -24.46 -39.82 1.47
CA ARG A 3 -24.92 -39.16 2.71
C ARG A 3 -23.78 -38.63 3.62
N ARG A 4 -22.57 -39.17 3.48
CA ARG A 4 -21.37 -38.71 4.19
C ARG A 4 -20.77 -37.41 3.61
N GLU A 5 -20.91 -37.17 2.30
CA GLU A 5 -20.44 -35.93 1.64
C GLU A 5 -21.36 -34.75 1.95
N PHE A 6 -22.67 -35.02 2.13
CA PHE A 6 -23.63 -33.99 2.52
C PHE A 6 -23.46 -33.53 3.98
N VAL A 7 -23.12 -34.45 4.88
CA VAL A 7 -22.84 -34.10 6.30
C VAL A 7 -21.53 -33.35 6.43
N GLY A 8 -20.51 -33.66 5.61
CA GLY A 8 -19.25 -32.90 5.58
C GLY A 8 -19.43 -31.44 5.08
N ALA A 9 -20.27 -31.25 4.07
CA ALA A 9 -20.57 -29.92 3.53
C ALA A 9 -21.39 -29.03 4.50
N CYS A 10 -22.34 -29.65 5.22
CA CYS A 10 -23.13 -28.95 6.24
C CYS A 10 -22.31 -28.62 7.51
N ALA A 11 -21.33 -29.44 7.88
CA ALA A 11 -20.45 -29.14 9.02
C ALA A 11 -19.46 -28.01 8.72
N LEU A 12 -19.03 -27.86 7.47
CA LEU A 12 -18.20 -26.72 7.02
C LEU A 12 -18.98 -25.40 6.97
N LEU A 13 -20.25 -25.44 6.59
CA LEU A 13 -21.15 -24.28 6.61
C LEU A 13 -21.54 -23.84 8.03
N ALA A 14 -21.70 -24.80 8.97
CA ALA A 14 -22.00 -24.51 10.35
C ALA A 14 -20.81 -23.92 11.15
N ALA A 15 -19.57 -24.24 10.76
CA ALA A 15 -18.37 -23.64 11.36
C ALA A 15 -18.14 -22.19 10.92
N ALA A 16 -18.62 -21.80 9.74
CA ALA A 16 -18.52 -20.41 9.25
C ALA A 16 -19.49 -19.45 9.97
N SER A 17 -20.58 -19.94 10.55
CA SER A 17 -21.59 -19.11 11.23
C SER A 17 -21.29 -18.80 12.71
N ALA A 18 -20.21 -19.37 13.28
CA ALA A 18 -19.84 -19.15 14.69
C ALA A 18 -18.84 -18.00 14.91
N PHE A 19 -18.28 -17.42 13.84
CA PHE A 19 -17.43 -16.23 13.96
C PHE A 19 -18.26 -14.99 13.67
N GLY A 20 -18.91 -14.46 14.70
CA GLY A 20 -19.50 -13.12 14.66
C GLY A 20 -18.44 -12.13 14.21
N VAL A 21 -18.75 -11.31 13.19
CA VAL A 21 -17.90 -10.16 12.81
C VAL A 21 -17.70 -9.35 14.09
N PRO A 22 -16.46 -9.08 14.51
CA PRO A 22 -16.25 -8.26 15.69
C PRO A 22 -16.83 -6.86 15.43
N THR A 23 -18.01 -6.59 15.95
CA THR A 23 -18.57 -5.25 16.03
C THR A 23 -17.84 -4.53 17.17
N GLY A 24 -16.67 -4.04 16.91
CA GLY A 24 -15.92 -3.42 18.00
C GLY A 24 -14.73 -2.65 17.46
N LYS A 25 -14.47 -1.53 18.08
CA LYS A 25 -13.32 -0.62 17.98
C LYS A 25 -12.27 -0.93 16.92
N PRO A 26 -11.58 0.08 16.34
CA PRO A 26 -10.55 -0.12 15.32
C PRO A 26 -9.69 -1.32 15.65
N SER A 27 -9.45 -2.19 14.67
CA SER A 27 -8.80 -3.49 14.85
C SER A 27 -7.53 -3.32 15.70
N GLY A 28 -7.20 -4.32 16.50
CA GLY A 28 -6.02 -4.30 17.37
C GLY A 28 -4.67 -3.98 16.68
N PHE A 29 -4.63 -4.00 15.34
CA PHE A 29 -3.53 -3.55 14.50
C PHE A 29 -3.12 -2.09 14.82
N GLN A 30 -4.09 -1.17 14.86
CA GLN A 30 -3.83 0.22 15.24
C GLN A 30 -3.42 0.36 16.71
N ALA A 31 -3.99 -0.44 17.60
CA ALA A 31 -3.64 -0.40 19.01
C ALA A 31 -2.22 -0.92 19.25
N ALA A 32 -1.80 -1.98 18.56
CA ALA A 32 -0.45 -2.52 18.67
C ALA A 32 0.61 -1.54 18.15
N MET A 33 0.35 -0.86 17.03
CA MET A 33 1.24 0.17 16.49
C MET A 33 1.35 1.39 17.40
N LYS A 34 0.25 1.87 17.95
CA LYS A 34 0.24 3.03 18.86
C LYS A 34 0.96 2.79 20.17
N SER A 35 1.09 1.54 20.60
CA SER A 35 1.78 1.20 21.86
C SER A 35 3.30 1.13 21.73
N LYS A 36 3.83 1.11 20.50
CA LYS A 36 5.27 0.99 20.25
C LYS A 36 5.99 2.28 20.67
N PRO A 37 7.03 2.20 21.51
CA PRO A 37 7.77 3.39 21.92
C PRO A 37 8.58 3.97 20.75
N VAL A 38 8.75 5.28 20.74
CA VAL A 38 9.61 5.96 19.77
C VAL A 38 11.08 5.61 20.07
N ALA A 39 11.86 5.33 19.03
CA ALA A 39 13.29 5.09 19.15
C ALA A 39 14.01 6.37 19.60
N LYS A 40 15.03 6.24 20.48
CA LYS A 40 15.94 7.34 20.82
C LYS A 40 17.35 7.12 20.27
N ARG A 41 17.69 5.85 20.02
CA ARG A 41 18.94 5.40 19.39
C ARG A 41 18.58 4.36 18.35
N LEU A 42 19.18 4.45 17.18
CA LEU A 42 19.15 3.39 16.17
C LEU A 42 20.55 2.89 15.86
N PHE A 43 20.65 1.60 15.60
CA PHE A 43 21.81 0.98 15.00
C PHE A 43 21.52 0.85 13.51
N ALA A 44 22.34 1.46 12.68
CA ALA A 44 22.15 1.50 11.24
C ALA A 44 23.14 0.56 10.52
N PHE A 45 22.68 -0.13 9.51
CA PHE A 45 23.48 -0.99 8.66
C PHE A 45 23.23 -0.70 7.17
N ARG A 46 24.33 -0.59 6.40
CA ARG A 46 24.29 -0.33 4.95
C ARG A 46 24.03 -1.63 4.19
N LEU A 47 22.75 -1.99 4.03
CA LEU A 47 22.34 -3.19 3.28
C LEU A 47 22.69 -3.07 1.78
N ASP A 48 22.63 -1.87 1.23
CA ASP A 48 23.02 -1.53 -0.14
C ASP A 48 24.53 -1.74 -0.44
N GLN A 49 25.35 -1.87 0.59
CA GLN A 49 26.80 -2.10 0.48
C GLN A 49 27.18 -3.57 0.68
N LEU A 50 26.22 -4.48 0.83
CA LEU A 50 26.54 -5.90 0.88
C LEU A 50 27.23 -6.35 -0.41
N PRO A 51 28.37 -7.07 -0.30
CA PRO A 51 29.00 -7.70 -1.47
C PRO A 51 28.01 -8.57 -2.24
N LYS A 52 28.17 -8.62 -3.56
CA LYS A 52 27.26 -9.39 -4.43
C LYS A 52 27.10 -10.85 -4.02
N GLU A 53 28.19 -11.44 -3.50
CA GLU A 53 28.25 -12.82 -3.01
C GLU A 53 27.51 -13.04 -1.69
N GLN A 54 27.15 -11.95 -0.99
CA GLN A 54 26.43 -11.97 0.28
C GLN A 54 24.98 -11.46 0.18
N ARG A 55 24.50 -11.12 -1.02
CA ARG A 55 23.16 -10.57 -1.20
C ARG A 55 22.03 -11.50 -0.74
N GLU A 56 22.26 -12.80 -0.70
CA GLU A 56 21.31 -13.74 -0.09
C GLU A 56 21.04 -13.46 1.39
N LEU A 57 21.95 -12.75 2.08
CA LEU A 57 21.78 -12.33 3.48
C LEU A 57 20.78 -11.17 3.65
N GLU A 58 20.40 -10.48 2.57
CA GLU A 58 19.37 -9.42 2.60
C GLU A 58 18.06 -9.93 3.23
N LEU A 59 17.61 -11.10 2.81
CA LEU A 59 16.44 -11.79 3.38
C LEU A 59 16.63 -12.01 4.89
N THR A 60 17.79 -12.53 5.26
CA THR A 60 18.10 -12.90 6.66
C THR A 60 18.14 -11.68 7.57
N VAL A 61 18.82 -10.60 7.12
CA VAL A 61 18.95 -9.35 7.90
C VAL A 61 17.61 -8.65 8.02
N THR A 62 16.80 -8.62 6.95
CA THR A 62 15.48 -7.99 6.98
C THR A 62 14.51 -8.73 7.93
N CYS A 63 14.53 -10.06 7.92
CA CYS A 63 13.75 -10.84 8.89
C CYS A 63 14.25 -10.64 10.34
N LEU A 64 15.57 -10.57 10.54
CA LEU A 64 16.16 -10.28 11.86
C LEU A 64 15.73 -8.89 12.34
N GLN A 65 15.69 -7.88 11.46
CA GLN A 65 15.21 -6.54 11.81
C GLN A 65 13.80 -6.59 12.42
N GLY A 66 12.90 -7.39 11.85
CA GLY A 66 11.54 -7.56 12.39
C GLY A 66 11.52 -8.14 13.80
N LEU A 67 12.39 -9.10 14.12
CA LEU A 67 12.52 -9.65 15.46
C LEU A 67 13.06 -8.61 16.45
N VAL A 68 14.11 -7.90 16.05
CA VAL A 68 14.79 -6.87 16.86
C VAL A 68 13.84 -5.72 17.17
N ASN A 69 13.11 -5.25 16.16
CA ASN A 69 12.27 -4.07 16.28
C ASN A 69 10.90 -4.33 16.93
N ARG A 70 10.55 -5.58 17.22
CA ARG A 70 9.23 -5.98 17.77
C ARG A 70 8.79 -5.23 19.02
N ARG A 71 9.71 -4.98 19.96
CA ARG A 71 9.40 -4.27 21.20
C ARG A 71 9.65 -2.77 21.11
N ARG A 72 10.68 -2.41 20.39
CA ARG A 72 11.16 -1.05 20.19
C ARG A 72 12.01 -1.02 18.93
N PRO A 73 11.90 0.02 18.08
CA PRO A 73 12.83 0.18 16.97
C PRO A 73 14.28 0.28 17.46
N GLU A 74 15.14 -0.60 16.97
CA GLU A 74 16.57 -0.61 17.30
C GLU A 74 17.46 -0.74 16.06
N LEU A 75 17.07 -1.55 15.06
CA LEU A 75 17.84 -1.78 13.83
C LEU A 75 17.19 -1.05 12.66
N TYR A 76 17.98 -0.27 11.94
CA TYR A 76 17.60 0.44 10.71
C TYR A 76 18.48 -0.03 9.55
N LEU A 77 17.88 -0.39 8.41
CA LEU A 77 18.58 -0.89 7.24
C LEU A 77 18.58 0.16 6.14
N VAL A 78 19.74 0.54 5.68
CA VAL A 78 19.87 1.46 4.54
C VAL A 78 19.98 0.64 3.26
N GLN A 79 18.91 0.61 2.48
CA GLN A 79 18.79 -0.13 1.22
C GLN A 79 19.12 0.74 0.01
N ASP A 80 18.93 2.06 0.15
CA ASP A 80 19.21 3.05 -0.89
C ASP A 80 19.42 4.46 -0.28
N GLN A 81 19.58 5.45 -1.15
CA GLN A 81 19.77 6.85 -0.73
C GLN A 81 18.57 7.41 0.07
N TYR A 82 17.34 6.97 -0.23
CA TYR A 82 16.15 7.50 0.45
C TYR A 82 16.10 7.04 1.91
N ASP A 83 16.52 5.82 2.22
CA ASP A 83 16.65 5.39 3.61
C ASP A 83 17.66 6.25 4.40
N SER A 84 18.76 6.69 3.76
CA SER A 84 19.68 7.62 4.38
C SER A 84 19.02 8.98 4.66
N MET A 85 18.26 9.51 3.69
CA MET A 85 17.54 10.78 3.85
C MET A 85 16.48 10.70 4.96
N TRP A 86 15.75 9.59 5.06
CA TRP A 86 14.77 9.39 6.13
C TRP A 86 15.41 9.19 7.50
N LEU A 87 16.57 8.56 7.57
CA LEU A 87 17.34 8.44 8.81
C LEU A 87 17.79 9.82 9.32
N ASP A 88 18.23 10.70 8.41
CA ASP A 88 18.58 12.09 8.74
C ASP A 88 17.32 12.88 9.17
N TRP A 89 16.20 12.71 8.48
CA TRP A 89 14.94 13.34 8.87
C TRP A 89 14.47 12.94 10.28
N LEU A 90 14.58 11.66 10.64
CA LEU A 90 14.28 11.18 12.00
C LEU A 90 15.16 11.86 13.06
N LYS A 91 16.41 12.20 12.73
CA LYS A 91 17.30 12.98 13.60
C LYS A 91 16.89 14.46 13.68
N GLU A 92 16.60 15.08 12.55
CA GLU A 92 16.15 16.48 12.46
C GLU A 92 14.85 16.70 13.26
N ARG A 93 13.90 15.79 13.18
CA ARG A 93 12.69 15.79 14.00
C ARG A 93 12.95 15.63 15.51
N GLY A 94 14.13 15.16 15.91
CA GLY A 94 14.45 14.83 17.29
C GLY A 94 13.83 13.52 17.79
N ASP A 95 13.26 12.68 16.91
CA ASP A 95 12.83 11.33 17.27
C ASP A 95 14.01 10.50 17.72
N ILE A 96 15.13 10.62 16.99
CA ILE A 96 16.38 9.91 17.23
C ILE A 96 17.46 10.91 17.68
N ARG A 97 18.17 10.57 18.76
CA ARG A 97 19.31 11.36 19.28
C ARG A 97 20.64 10.83 18.79
N GLU A 98 20.71 9.52 18.50
CA GLU A 98 21.96 8.83 18.19
C GLU A 98 21.73 7.77 17.13
N VAL A 99 22.64 7.72 16.15
CA VAL A 99 22.75 6.65 15.17
C VAL A 99 24.13 6.03 15.31
N VAL A 100 24.17 4.73 15.53
CA VAL A 100 25.42 3.94 15.62
C VAL A 100 25.49 3.07 14.38
N TRP A 101 26.49 3.33 13.54
CA TRP A 101 26.72 2.51 12.34
C TRP A 101 27.41 1.20 12.72
N LEU A 102 26.91 0.10 12.16
CA LEU A 102 27.42 -1.25 12.35
C LEU A 102 27.85 -1.82 11.00
N ASP A 103 28.90 -2.64 11.03
CA ASP A 103 29.18 -3.60 9.96
C ASP A 103 28.36 -4.90 10.16
N LEU A 104 28.44 -5.81 9.20
CA LEU A 104 27.65 -7.05 9.21
C LEU A 104 27.99 -7.95 10.41
N GLU A 105 29.26 -8.05 10.79
CA GLU A 105 29.69 -8.86 11.93
C GLU A 105 29.15 -8.29 13.24
N GLN A 106 29.18 -6.98 13.38
CA GLN A 106 28.61 -6.27 14.53
C GLN A 106 27.08 -6.43 14.59
N VAL A 107 26.37 -6.44 13.42
CA VAL A 107 24.93 -6.75 13.36
C VAL A 107 24.66 -8.14 13.93
N TRP A 108 25.42 -9.16 13.49
CA TRP A 108 25.26 -10.51 14.01
C TRP A 108 25.61 -10.60 15.49
N THR A 109 26.75 -10.07 15.92
CA THR A 109 27.16 -10.09 17.31
C THR A 109 26.11 -9.49 18.24
N LYS A 110 25.52 -8.39 17.84
CA LYS A 110 24.56 -7.66 18.65
C LYS A 110 23.16 -8.24 18.62
N PHE A 111 22.65 -8.59 17.43
CA PHE A 111 21.22 -8.84 17.23
C PHE A 111 20.86 -10.30 16.99
N LEU A 112 21.80 -11.16 16.59
CA LEU A 112 21.52 -12.59 16.42
C LEU A 112 20.92 -13.25 17.67
N PRO A 113 21.23 -12.84 18.92
CA PRO A 113 20.59 -13.38 20.11
C PRO A 113 19.05 -13.18 20.17
N ALA A 114 18.46 -12.32 19.33
CA ALA A 114 17.02 -12.20 19.19
C ALA A 114 16.39 -13.41 18.49
N ALA A 115 17.18 -14.13 17.68
CA ALA A 115 16.74 -15.34 16.99
C ALA A 115 17.04 -16.59 17.83
N LYS A 116 16.08 -17.51 17.90
CA LYS A 116 16.16 -18.74 18.70
C LYS A 116 16.47 -19.98 17.87
N CYS A 117 16.20 -19.96 16.56
CA CYS A 117 16.32 -21.11 15.68
C CYS A 117 16.43 -20.67 14.21
N LEU A 118 16.68 -21.64 13.31
CA LEU A 118 16.73 -21.42 11.87
C LEU A 118 15.52 -22.02 11.15
N PHE A 119 15.04 -21.32 10.15
CA PHE A 119 14.13 -21.83 9.12
C PHE A 119 14.86 -21.76 7.77
N ILE A 120 15.24 -22.95 7.26
CA ILE A 120 15.99 -23.07 6.01
C ILE A 120 14.99 -23.21 4.87
N THR A 121 15.02 -22.29 3.91
CA THR A 121 14.12 -22.27 2.74
C THR A 121 14.47 -23.37 1.74
N ASP A 122 13.54 -23.65 0.83
CA ASP A 122 13.74 -24.55 -0.30
C ASP A 122 13.76 -23.76 -1.61
N PRO A 123 14.90 -23.61 -2.30
CA PRO A 123 14.95 -22.91 -3.57
C PRO A 123 14.11 -23.54 -4.68
N ALA A 124 13.76 -24.84 -4.59
CA ALA A 124 12.88 -25.51 -5.54
C ALA A 124 11.41 -25.12 -5.32
N ILE A 125 11.06 -24.64 -4.15
CA ILE A 125 9.71 -24.23 -3.73
C ILE A 125 9.80 -22.82 -3.14
N PRO A 126 9.83 -21.77 -3.98
CA PRO A 126 10.04 -20.37 -3.54
C PRO A 126 9.06 -19.91 -2.45
N GLY A 127 7.81 -20.39 -2.46
CA GLY A 127 6.82 -20.10 -1.41
C GLY A 127 7.30 -20.42 0.00
N THR A 128 8.34 -21.27 0.15
CA THR A 128 8.95 -21.55 1.46
C THR A 128 9.59 -20.33 2.11
N VAL A 129 9.92 -19.29 1.34
CA VAL A 129 10.42 -18.01 1.89
C VAL A 129 9.30 -17.31 2.68
N ASN A 130 8.08 -17.27 2.14
CA ASN A 130 6.92 -16.73 2.84
C ASN A 130 6.55 -17.60 4.06
N VAL A 131 6.60 -18.92 3.91
CA VAL A 131 6.42 -19.87 5.02
C VAL A 131 7.44 -19.64 6.13
N ALA A 132 8.71 -19.54 5.79
CA ALA A 132 9.78 -19.27 6.77
C ALA A 132 9.60 -17.92 7.45
N THR A 133 9.14 -16.89 6.73
CA THR A 133 8.83 -15.55 7.30
C THR A 133 7.73 -15.65 8.37
N MET A 134 6.65 -16.38 8.11
CA MET A 134 5.58 -16.62 9.08
C MET A 134 6.08 -17.38 10.31
N LEU A 135 6.83 -18.47 10.10
CA LEU A 135 7.42 -19.26 11.16
C LEU A 135 8.42 -18.45 12.01
N ALA A 136 9.24 -17.62 11.35
CA ALA A 136 10.17 -16.72 12.03
C ALA A 136 9.44 -15.73 12.95
N GLY A 137 8.33 -15.18 12.48
CA GLY A 137 7.47 -14.33 13.30
C GLY A 137 6.91 -15.03 14.53
N VAL A 138 6.47 -16.28 14.39
CA VAL A 138 5.83 -17.05 15.48
C VAL A 138 6.86 -17.58 16.49
N TYR A 139 7.97 -18.13 16.01
CA TYR A 139 8.95 -18.85 16.84
C TYR A 139 10.22 -18.06 17.14
N ASP A 140 10.28 -16.80 16.79
CA ASP A 140 11.49 -15.96 16.90
C ASP A 140 12.67 -16.59 16.13
N GLY A 141 12.44 -17.03 14.91
CA GLY A 141 13.43 -17.71 14.08
C GLY A 141 14.13 -16.79 13.09
N LEU A 142 15.25 -17.25 12.56
CA LEU A 142 15.97 -16.61 11.47
C LEU A 142 15.65 -17.32 10.15
N VAL A 143 15.28 -16.56 9.13
CA VAL A 143 15.07 -17.09 7.77
C VAL A 143 16.41 -17.13 7.04
N VAL A 144 16.77 -18.29 6.53
CA VAL A 144 18.05 -18.49 5.84
C VAL A 144 17.88 -19.32 4.57
N THR A 145 18.76 -19.09 3.60
CA THR A 145 18.92 -19.99 2.45
C THR A 145 19.75 -21.21 2.82
N PRO A 146 19.73 -22.30 2.03
CA PRO A 146 20.63 -23.42 2.26
C PRO A 146 22.12 -23.05 2.24
N ALA A 147 22.50 -22.06 1.42
CA ALA A 147 23.88 -21.62 1.30
C ALA A 147 24.34 -20.83 2.54
N SER A 148 23.48 -19.99 3.12
CA SER A 148 23.81 -19.18 4.29
C SER A 148 23.57 -19.89 5.63
N ALA A 149 22.89 -21.03 5.67
CA ALA A 149 22.52 -21.71 6.91
C ALA A 149 23.71 -22.06 7.80
N SER A 150 24.86 -22.44 7.20
CA SER A 150 26.07 -22.83 7.93
C SER A 150 26.77 -21.65 8.62
N LEU A 151 26.43 -20.41 8.28
CA LEU A 151 27.00 -19.21 8.92
C LEU A 151 26.46 -19.01 10.35
N PHE A 152 25.33 -19.62 10.66
CA PHE A 152 24.62 -19.39 11.93
C PHE A 152 24.63 -20.65 12.80
N LYS A 153 25.17 -20.53 14.02
CA LYS A 153 25.18 -21.61 15.02
C LYS A 153 23.89 -21.62 15.85
N LEU A 154 22.74 -21.64 15.17
CA LEU A 154 21.42 -21.73 15.78
C LEU A 154 20.81 -23.12 15.53
N PRO A 155 19.95 -23.62 16.43
CA PRO A 155 19.34 -24.93 16.26
C PRO A 155 18.42 -24.98 15.03
N VAL A 156 18.46 -26.14 14.36
CA VAL A 156 17.48 -26.57 13.37
C VAL A 156 16.76 -27.77 13.98
N GLY A 157 15.48 -27.61 14.30
CA GLY A 157 14.71 -28.62 15.01
C GLY A 157 14.60 -29.93 14.22
N ALA A 158 14.85 -31.03 14.90
CA ALA A 158 14.72 -32.40 14.37
C ALA A 158 13.28 -32.96 14.50
N SER A 159 12.37 -32.28 15.17
CA SER A 159 10.98 -32.74 15.36
C SER A 159 10.23 -32.82 14.02
N LYS A 160 9.57 -33.95 13.79
CA LYS A 160 8.70 -34.11 12.60
C LYS A 160 7.32 -33.46 12.77
N THR A 161 6.96 -33.12 14.03
CA THR A 161 5.59 -32.72 14.38
C THR A 161 5.49 -31.26 14.85
N SER A 162 6.61 -30.53 15.02
CA SER A 162 6.59 -29.15 15.48
C SER A 162 7.76 -28.37 14.92
N CYS A 163 7.52 -27.10 14.56
CA CYS A 163 8.55 -26.14 14.17
C CYS A 163 9.20 -25.41 15.34
N LYS A 164 8.79 -25.69 16.56
CA LYS A 164 9.45 -25.12 17.74
C LYS A 164 10.92 -25.60 17.78
N GLY A 165 11.83 -24.67 17.62
CA GLY A 165 13.28 -24.96 17.54
C GLY A 165 13.85 -24.95 16.11
N GLY A 166 13.05 -24.48 15.13
CA GLY A 166 13.48 -24.33 13.74
C GLY A 166 13.17 -25.56 12.86
N ARG A 167 13.42 -25.42 11.56
CA ARG A 167 13.23 -26.50 10.59
C ARG A 167 13.96 -26.24 9.28
N ASP A 168 14.49 -27.30 8.70
CA ASP A 168 14.84 -27.35 7.28
C ASP A 168 13.58 -27.69 6.46
N LEU A 169 13.05 -26.73 5.71
CA LEU A 169 11.81 -26.88 4.97
C LEU A 169 11.96 -27.82 3.76
N ARG A 170 13.19 -28.03 3.26
CA ARG A 170 13.49 -29.01 2.21
C ARG A 170 13.14 -30.44 2.61
N ALA A 171 13.25 -30.73 3.90
CA ALA A 171 12.93 -32.08 4.44
C ALA A 171 11.43 -32.45 4.33
N LEU A 172 10.57 -31.49 4.01
CA LEU A 172 9.13 -31.70 3.83
C LEU A 172 8.76 -32.16 2.41
N ASN A 173 9.71 -32.06 1.46
CA ASN A 173 9.62 -32.58 0.10
C ASN A 173 8.37 -32.15 -0.68
N TRP A 174 7.90 -30.92 -0.47
CA TRP A 174 6.80 -30.34 -1.23
C TRP A 174 7.12 -30.29 -2.73
N LYS A 175 6.08 -30.29 -3.54
CA LYS A 175 6.20 -30.16 -5.01
C LYS A 175 5.64 -28.83 -5.51
N LYS A 176 4.77 -28.19 -4.71
CA LYS A 176 4.13 -26.93 -5.05
C LYS A 176 4.14 -25.96 -3.86
N ASP A 177 4.18 -24.69 -4.16
CA ASP A 177 4.08 -23.61 -3.16
C ASP A 177 2.81 -23.71 -2.32
N ILE A 178 1.70 -24.10 -2.95
CA ILE A 178 0.41 -24.28 -2.26
C ILE A 178 0.45 -25.34 -1.16
N GLU A 179 1.24 -26.39 -1.32
CA GLU A 179 1.40 -27.43 -0.28
C GLU A 179 2.08 -26.83 0.96
N ALA A 180 3.08 -26.00 0.74
CA ALA A 180 3.78 -25.29 1.81
C ALA A 180 2.87 -24.28 2.52
N TYR A 181 2.07 -23.52 1.78
CA TYR A 181 1.10 -22.59 2.36
C TYR A 181 0.01 -23.29 3.18
N ARG A 182 -0.58 -24.37 2.68
CA ARG A 182 -1.57 -25.15 3.43
C ARG A 182 -0.99 -25.72 4.71
N TRP A 183 0.23 -26.25 4.62
CA TRP A 183 0.91 -26.80 5.78
C TRP A 183 1.18 -25.76 6.86
N VAL A 184 1.72 -24.58 6.52
CA VAL A 184 2.02 -23.56 7.53
C VAL A 184 0.78 -23.01 8.20
N MET A 185 -0.37 -22.95 7.49
CA MET A 185 -1.64 -22.56 8.10
C MET A 185 -2.14 -23.62 9.10
N THR A 186 -1.85 -24.88 8.89
CA THR A 186 -2.14 -25.96 9.86
C THR A 186 -1.20 -25.87 11.06
N GLU A 187 0.08 -25.58 10.83
CA GLU A 187 1.12 -25.53 11.89
C GLU A 187 0.98 -24.32 12.81
N VAL A 188 0.76 -23.12 12.25
CA VAL A 188 0.81 -21.86 13.01
C VAL A 188 -0.34 -20.89 12.73
N GLY A 189 -1.32 -21.26 11.92
CA GLY A 189 -2.40 -20.34 11.50
C GLY A 189 -3.11 -19.64 12.65
N ASP A 190 -3.31 -20.33 13.78
CA ASP A 190 -3.94 -19.73 14.97
C ASP A 190 -3.03 -18.78 15.76
N GLN A 191 -1.72 -18.83 15.49
CA GLN A 191 -0.71 -17.97 16.12
C GLN A 191 -0.36 -16.74 15.27
N LEU A 192 -0.81 -16.72 14.01
CA LEU A 192 -0.63 -15.58 13.12
C LEU A 192 -1.58 -14.44 13.48
N SER A 193 -1.17 -13.22 13.12
CA SER A 193 -1.99 -12.04 13.32
C SER A 193 -3.32 -12.13 12.60
N ARG A 194 -4.39 -11.71 13.27
CA ARG A 194 -5.72 -11.54 12.67
C ARG A 194 -5.98 -10.11 12.18
N GLN A 195 -4.96 -9.26 12.19
CA GLN A 195 -5.09 -7.82 11.96
C GLN A 195 -4.62 -7.37 10.58
N ALA A 196 -3.95 -8.24 9.85
CA ALA A 196 -3.50 -8.01 8.49
C ALA A 196 -3.32 -9.35 7.76
N VAL A 197 -3.29 -9.29 6.43
CA VAL A 197 -2.80 -10.32 5.52
C VAL A 197 -1.83 -9.66 4.54
N ALA A 198 -1.07 -10.44 3.77
CA ALA A 198 -0.16 -9.84 2.79
C ALA A 198 -0.01 -10.68 1.53
N TYR A 199 0.07 -9.99 0.38
CA TYR A 199 0.71 -10.49 -0.82
C TYR A 199 2.19 -10.13 -0.80
N ASN A 200 3.08 -11.09 -0.98
CA ASN A 200 4.49 -10.79 -1.20
C ASN A 200 5.15 -11.85 -2.08
N ASP A 201 5.80 -11.39 -3.14
CA ASP A 201 6.59 -12.26 -4.01
C ASP A 201 7.67 -12.96 -3.16
N PRO A 202 7.72 -14.31 -3.13
CA PRO A 202 8.69 -15.03 -2.33
C PRO A 202 10.14 -14.78 -2.74
N THR A 203 10.38 -14.30 -3.97
CA THR A 203 11.71 -13.95 -4.47
C THR A 203 12.18 -12.55 -4.03
N LYS A 204 11.29 -11.75 -3.43
CA LYS A 204 11.56 -10.37 -2.98
C LYS A 204 11.65 -10.30 -1.45
N HIS A 205 12.51 -9.40 -0.98
CA HIS A 205 12.84 -9.34 0.45
C HIS A 205 12.24 -8.15 1.21
N PRO A 206 11.70 -7.09 0.55
CA PRO A 206 11.12 -5.94 1.26
C PRO A 206 9.96 -6.32 2.18
N ASN A 207 9.67 -5.46 3.15
CA ASN A 207 8.55 -5.55 4.10
C ASN A 207 8.61 -6.75 5.07
N ARG A 208 9.61 -7.64 4.97
CA ARG A 208 9.68 -8.82 5.83
C ARG A 208 9.96 -8.48 7.28
N ASP A 209 10.61 -7.35 7.55
CA ASP A 209 10.75 -6.79 8.88
C ASP A 209 9.37 -6.62 9.54
N TYR A 210 8.45 -6.01 8.84
CA TYR A 210 7.09 -5.77 9.31
C TYR A 210 6.27 -7.06 9.42
N PHE A 211 6.38 -7.96 8.43
CA PHE A 211 5.66 -9.24 8.46
C PHE A 211 6.13 -10.15 9.62
N VAL A 212 7.43 -10.20 9.90
CA VAL A 212 7.98 -10.93 11.04
C VAL A 212 7.58 -10.28 12.36
N GLU A 213 7.67 -8.95 12.46
CA GLU A 213 7.30 -8.20 13.65
C GLU A 213 5.86 -8.50 14.09
N PHE A 214 4.91 -8.39 13.16
CA PHE A 214 3.48 -8.51 13.43
C PHE A 214 2.91 -9.90 13.15
N LYS A 215 3.73 -10.89 12.78
CA LYS A 215 3.32 -12.26 12.47
C LYS A 215 2.24 -12.31 11.37
N VAL A 216 2.42 -11.53 10.33
CA VAL A 216 1.44 -11.39 9.25
C VAL A 216 1.40 -12.67 8.42
N PRO A 217 0.23 -13.23 8.09
CA PRO A 217 0.12 -14.28 7.06
C PRO A 217 0.53 -13.71 5.70
N VAL A 218 1.52 -14.34 5.07
CA VAL A 218 2.10 -13.90 3.80
C VAL A 218 1.91 -14.97 2.75
N VAL A 219 1.27 -14.61 1.64
CA VAL A 219 0.97 -15.52 0.54
C VAL A 219 1.32 -14.91 -0.81
N TRP A 220 1.31 -15.72 -1.85
CA TRP A 220 1.51 -15.29 -3.22
C TRP A 220 0.62 -16.06 -4.17
N ILE A 221 0.21 -15.41 -5.25
CA ILE A 221 -0.49 -16.04 -6.38
C ILE A 221 0.33 -15.71 -7.63
N CYS A 222 0.88 -16.74 -8.25
CA CYS A 222 1.57 -16.58 -9.52
C CYS A 222 0.55 -16.28 -10.63
N HIS A 223 0.93 -15.45 -11.59
CA HIS A 223 0.08 -15.15 -12.75
C HIS A 223 -0.23 -16.40 -13.57
N GLU A 224 -1.46 -16.51 -14.07
CA GLU A 224 -1.94 -17.67 -14.82
C GLU A 224 -0.98 -18.11 -15.94
N LYS A 225 -0.56 -17.17 -16.81
CA LYS A 225 0.37 -17.47 -17.91
C LYS A 225 1.78 -17.85 -17.44
N ALA A 226 2.22 -17.33 -16.30
CA ALA A 226 3.53 -17.61 -15.75
C ALA A 226 3.56 -18.95 -15.01
N SER A 227 2.47 -19.31 -14.33
CA SER A 227 2.37 -20.56 -13.55
C SER A 227 2.65 -21.81 -14.39
N HIS A 228 2.28 -21.78 -15.68
CA HIS A 228 2.59 -22.89 -16.60
C HIS A 228 4.10 -23.09 -16.86
N LYS A 229 4.94 -22.10 -16.56
CA LYS A 229 6.40 -22.17 -16.71
C LYS A 229 7.09 -22.65 -15.43
N PHE A 230 6.40 -22.62 -14.32
CA PHE A 230 6.95 -22.94 -13.00
C PHE A 230 6.32 -24.20 -12.43
N PRO A 231 7.06 -25.31 -12.34
CA PRO A 231 6.51 -26.60 -11.85
C PRO A 231 6.02 -26.53 -10.40
N HIS A 232 6.50 -25.58 -9.62
CA HIS A 232 6.11 -25.34 -8.23
C HIS A 232 4.82 -24.54 -8.06
N SER A 233 4.28 -23.92 -9.13
CA SER A 233 3.11 -23.05 -9.08
C SER A 233 1.85 -23.72 -9.62
N SER A 234 0.69 -23.23 -9.17
CA SER A 234 -0.64 -23.61 -9.66
C SER A 234 -1.61 -22.47 -9.43
N PHE A 235 -1.83 -21.64 -10.45
CA PHE A 235 -2.66 -20.42 -10.36
C PHE A 235 -4.03 -20.66 -9.71
N GLU A 236 -4.79 -21.65 -10.20
CA GLU A 236 -6.15 -21.90 -9.69
C GLU A 236 -6.15 -22.39 -8.24
N GLU A 237 -5.18 -23.24 -7.86
CA GLU A 237 -5.07 -23.73 -6.48
C GLU A 237 -4.64 -22.63 -5.51
N GLU A 238 -3.68 -21.79 -5.94
CA GLU A 238 -3.18 -20.65 -5.17
C GLU A 238 -4.29 -19.60 -4.96
N LYS A 239 -5.00 -19.23 -6.03
CA LYS A 239 -6.12 -18.29 -6.00
C LYS A 239 -7.26 -18.78 -5.10
N ALA A 240 -7.62 -20.05 -5.23
CA ALA A 240 -8.66 -20.67 -4.38
C ALA A 240 -8.24 -20.66 -2.90
N PHE A 241 -6.99 -21.00 -2.60
CA PHE A 241 -6.46 -20.99 -1.25
C PHE A 241 -6.40 -19.58 -0.66
N VAL A 242 -5.93 -18.59 -1.41
CA VAL A 242 -5.88 -17.19 -0.93
C VAL A 242 -7.29 -16.66 -0.66
N LYS A 243 -8.26 -16.97 -1.52
CA LYS A 243 -9.67 -16.66 -1.27
C LYS A 243 -10.16 -17.30 0.04
N GLU A 244 -9.89 -18.59 0.26
CA GLU A 244 -10.26 -19.30 1.50
C GLU A 244 -9.61 -18.64 2.72
N LEU A 245 -8.31 -18.35 2.64
CA LEU A 245 -7.56 -17.69 3.72
C LEU A 245 -8.15 -16.33 4.04
N PHE A 246 -8.38 -15.49 3.03
CA PHE A 246 -8.89 -14.14 3.23
C PHE A 246 -10.31 -14.15 3.84
N LEU A 247 -11.17 -15.05 3.40
CA LEU A 247 -12.51 -15.21 4.01
C LEU A 247 -12.47 -15.72 5.46
N LYS A 248 -11.42 -16.44 5.84
CA LYS A 248 -11.20 -16.94 7.21
C LYS A 248 -10.68 -15.86 8.16
N TRP A 249 -10.06 -14.80 7.63
CA TRP A 249 -9.60 -13.64 8.39
C TRP A 249 -10.68 -12.56 8.48
N PRO A 250 -10.67 -11.72 9.53
CA PRO A 250 -11.68 -10.66 9.70
C PRO A 250 -11.76 -9.76 8.47
N ALA A 251 -12.95 -9.26 8.16
CA ALA A 251 -13.12 -8.17 7.20
C ALA A 251 -12.56 -6.85 7.75
N ASN A 252 -12.39 -5.86 6.88
CA ASN A 252 -11.87 -4.54 7.22
C ASN A 252 -10.47 -4.56 7.86
N ILE A 253 -9.62 -5.47 7.40
CA ILE A 253 -8.19 -5.47 7.72
C ILE A 253 -7.37 -5.23 6.44
N PRO A 254 -6.15 -4.66 6.56
CA PRO A 254 -5.30 -4.44 5.42
C PRO A 254 -4.80 -5.77 4.80
N CYS A 255 -4.72 -5.76 3.47
CA CYS A 255 -3.87 -6.63 2.69
C CYS A 255 -2.62 -5.82 2.31
N MET A 256 -1.46 -6.20 2.81
CA MET A 256 -0.21 -5.48 2.62
C MET A 256 0.63 -6.12 1.51
N GLY A 257 1.67 -5.44 1.07
CA GLY A 257 2.52 -5.92 -0.02
C GLY A 257 2.02 -5.43 -1.37
N TRP A 258 2.01 -6.31 -2.35
CA TRP A 258 1.50 -6.00 -3.70
C TRP A 258 1.25 -7.28 -4.49
N PRO A 259 0.11 -7.42 -5.18
CA PRO A 259 -0.22 -8.65 -5.90
C PRO A 259 0.44 -8.78 -7.29
N GLY A 260 1.13 -7.75 -7.75
CA GLY A 260 1.81 -7.68 -9.04
C GLY A 260 1.67 -6.33 -9.71
N ASP A 261 2.60 -6.00 -10.63
CA ASP A 261 2.78 -4.64 -11.17
C ASP A 261 1.80 -4.24 -12.25
N ASP A 262 1.18 -5.16 -12.95
CA ASP A 262 0.25 -4.80 -14.01
C ASP A 262 -1.08 -5.52 -13.94
N MET A 263 -1.99 -5.05 -14.78
CA MET A 263 -3.34 -5.59 -14.88
C MET A 263 -3.41 -7.01 -15.44
N ASN A 264 -2.32 -7.49 -16.03
CA ASN A 264 -2.24 -8.75 -16.77
C ASN A 264 -1.12 -9.69 -16.32
N GLY A 265 -0.58 -9.47 -15.11
CA GLY A 265 0.54 -10.22 -14.57
C GLY A 265 1.85 -9.80 -15.21
N GLY A 266 2.46 -8.79 -14.65
CA GLY A 266 3.64 -8.13 -15.16
C GLY A 266 4.95 -8.88 -14.99
N SER A 267 6.01 -8.13 -14.90
CA SER A 267 7.39 -8.64 -14.86
C SER A 267 7.70 -9.46 -13.61
N ASP A 268 6.93 -9.31 -12.56
CA ASP A 268 7.08 -10.01 -11.28
C ASP A 268 6.35 -11.36 -11.19
N ASN A 269 5.65 -11.75 -12.25
CA ASN A 269 4.83 -12.97 -12.32
C ASN A 269 3.71 -13.08 -11.26
N GLY A 270 3.31 -11.99 -10.63
CA GLY A 270 2.16 -11.95 -9.73
C GLY A 270 0.82 -11.98 -10.47
N ILE A 271 -0.27 -12.21 -9.73
CA ILE A 271 -1.63 -12.19 -10.30
C ILE A 271 -1.97 -10.88 -11.00
N GLY A 272 -1.30 -9.79 -10.67
CA GLY A 272 -1.48 -8.46 -11.19
C GLY A 272 -2.32 -7.56 -10.28
N GLU A 273 -2.15 -6.25 -10.43
CA GLU A 273 -2.80 -5.24 -9.60
C GLU A 273 -4.31 -5.43 -9.55
N TRP A 274 -4.98 -5.28 -10.68
CA TRP A 274 -6.44 -5.25 -10.70
C TRP A 274 -7.08 -6.56 -10.24
N PRO A 275 -6.69 -7.74 -10.74
CA PRO A 275 -7.29 -8.98 -10.26
C PRO A 275 -6.95 -9.30 -8.81
N GLY A 276 -5.75 -8.94 -8.34
CA GLY A 276 -5.31 -9.18 -6.96
C GLY A 276 -6.05 -8.28 -5.96
N VAL A 277 -6.10 -6.98 -6.23
CA VAL A 277 -6.86 -6.01 -5.41
C VAL A 277 -8.35 -6.32 -5.44
N LYS A 278 -8.90 -6.72 -6.60
CA LYS A 278 -10.30 -7.14 -6.71
C LYS A 278 -10.59 -8.36 -5.83
N LEU A 279 -9.73 -9.38 -5.86
CA LEU A 279 -9.88 -10.58 -5.02
C LEU A 279 -9.85 -10.23 -3.53
N ALA A 280 -8.91 -9.39 -3.11
CA ALA A 280 -8.82 -8.91 -1.74
C ALA A 280 -10.09 -8.14 -1.33
N SER A 281 -10.55 -7.22 -2.19
CA SER A 281 -11.78 -6.44 -1.98
C SER A 281 -13.01 -7.31 -1.86
N GLN A 282 -13.18 -8.30 -2.74
CA GLN A 282 -14.30 -9.26 -2.68
C GLN A 282 -14.33 -10.05 -1.37
N CYS A 283 -13.17 -10.28 -0.77
CA CYS A 283 -13.03 -10.89 0.56
C CYS A 283 -13.11 -9.87 1.72
N GLY A 284 -13.48 -8.61 1.47
CA GLY A 284 -13.60 -7.56 2.48
C GLY A 284 -12.26 -7.05 3.03
N LYS A 285 -11.16 -7.15 2.26
CA LYS A 285 -9.85 -6.57 2.59
C LYS A 285 -9.63 -5.29 1.79
N TYR A 286 -8.83 -4.38 2.34
CA TYR A 286 -8.34 -3.21 1.60
C TYR A 286 -6.83 -3.31 1.40
N GLU A 287 -6.38 -2.98 0.20
CA GLU A 287 -4.95 -3.06 -0.14
C GLU A 287 -4.20 -1.85 0.39
N ILE A 288 -3.01 -2.09 0.91
CA ILE A 288 -2.00 -1.08 1.21
C ILE A 288 -0.74 -1.47 0.45
N CYS A 289 -0.49 -0.80 -0.67
CA CYS A 289 0.70 -1.03 -1.46
C CYS A 289 1.95 -0.66 -0.66
N THR A 290 2.75 -1.65 -0.32
CA THR A 290 4.06 -1.45 0.31
C THR A 290 5.20 -1.75 -0.64
N GLY A 291 4.87 -2.03 -1.91
CA GLY A 291 5.80 -2.44 -2.96
C GLY A 291 6.26 -3.88 -2.80
N HIS A 292 6.95 -4.37 -3.81
CA HIS A 292 7.40 -5.75 -3.90
C HIS A 292 8.85 -5.90 -4.35
N ASP A 293 9.41 -4.88 -4.99
CA ASP A 293 10.82 -4.87 -5.42
C ASP A 293 11.76 -4.39 -4.32
N ALA A 294 13.06 -4.65 -4.51
CA ALA A 294 14.09 -4.13 -3.63
C ALA A 294 14.37 -2.64 -3.91
N GLY A 295 15.04 -1.97 -2.97
CA GLY A 295 15.44 -0.58 -3.12
C GLY A 295 14.27 0.40 -3.12
N ALA A 296 14.31 1.37 -4.04
CA ALA A 296 13.34 2.47 -4.09
C ALA A 296 11.88 2.02 -4.27
N ASN A 297 11.64 0.85 -4.87
CA ASN A 297 10.30 0.32 -5.09
C ASN A 297 9.71 -0.41 -3.87
N ALA A 298 10.32 -0.31 -2.71
CA ALA A 298 9.86 -0.93 -1.49
C ALA A 298 9.66 0.07 -0.36
N ALA A 299 8.72 -0.20 0.51
CA ALA A 299 8.54 0.53 1.76
C ALA A 299 9.42 -0.10 2.85
N GLY A 300 10.73 0.16 2.80
CA GLY A 300 11.69 -0.33 3.77
C GLY A 300 11.50 0.26 5.17
N ASN A 301 12.03 -0.42 6.19
CA ASN A 301 12.05 0.06 7.57
C ASN A 301 10.69 0.38 8.21
N MET A 302 9.60 -0.22 7.73
CA MET A 302 8.28 0.02 8.32
C MET A 302 8.23 -0.34 9.81
N SER A 303 9.03 -1.32 10.25
CA SER A 303 9.20 -1.65 11.66
C SER A 303 9.81 -0.51 12.51
N VAL A 304 10.44 0.49 11.87
CA VAL A 304 10.95 1.71 12.52
C VAL A 304 9.97 2.86 12.37
N HIS A 305 9.57 3.17 11.13
CA HIS A 305 8.68 4.30 10.83
C HIS A 305 7.36 4.22 11.58
N SER A 306 6.74 3.04 11.67
CA SER A 306 5.49 2.82 12.44
C SER A 306 5.62 3.10 13.94
N GLY A 307 6.85 3.18 14.47
CA GLY A 307 7.14 3.62 15.84
C GLY A 307 7.11 5.13 16.05
N THR A 308 7.07 5.93 14.99
CA THR A 308 7.04 7.40 15.05
C THR A 308 5.63 7.95 15.29
N ARG A 309 5.50 9.25 15.42
CA ARG A 309 4.20 9.95 15.61
C ARG A 309 4.18 11.20 14.74
N GLY A 310 2.99 11.59 14.29
CA GLY A 310 2.77 12.83 13.56
C GLY A 310 1.40 13.41 13.86
N THR A 311 1.27 14.71 13.68
CA THR A 311 -0.01 15.42 13.67
C THR A 311 -0.07 16.21 12.38
N PHE A 312 -1.12 16.01 11.61
CA PHE A 312 -1.22 16.51 10.25
C PHE A 312 -2.29 17.59 10.20
N HIS A 313 -1.96 18.71 9.59
CA HIS A 313 -2.88 19.82 9.44
C HIS A 313 -2.66 20.53 8.12
N GLN A 314 -3.74 20.85 7.40
CA GLN A 314 -3.69 21.66 6.18
C GLN A 314 -4.79 22.71 6.19
N THR A 315 -4.49 23.87 5.64
CA THR A 315 -5.42 24.98 5.48
C THR A 315 -5.81 25.13 4.02
N ILE A 316 -7.03 25.58 3.77
CA ILE A 316 -7.51 25.90 2.42
C ILE A 316 -7.33 27.42 2.20
N PRO A 317 -6.39 27.86 1.36
CA PRO A 317 -6.26 29.27 1.04
C PRO A 317 -7.54 29.83 0.43
N PRO A 318 -7.95 31.05 0.78
CA PRO A 318 -9.15 31.67 0.23
C PRO A 318 -9.07 31.82 -1.29
N ILE A 319 -10.19 31.61 -1.97
CA ILE A 319 -10.31 31.77 -3.42
C ILE A 319 -11.65 32.37 -3.78
N THR A 320 -11.64 33.24 -4.82
CA THR A 320 -12.83 33.91 -5.33
C THR A 320 -13.26 33.30 -6.65
N LEU A 321 -14.54 32.99 -6.78
CA LEU A 321 -15.13 32.51 -8.01
C LEU A 321 -15.24 33.65 -9.03
N GLN A 322 -14.72 33.44 -10.24
CA GLN A 322 -14.89 34.30 -11.41
C GLN A 322 -15.80 33.56 -12.41
N PRO A 323 -16.91 34.16 -12.85
CA PRO A 323 -17.94 33.43 -13.57
C PRO A 323 -17.57 33.06 -15.02
N ASP A 324 -16.51 33.66 -15.57
CA ASP A 324 -16.05 33.47 -16.95
C ASP A 324 -14.89 32.47 -17.09
N LYS A 325 -14.37 31.92 -15.99
CA LYS A 325 -13.17 31.11 -15.98
C LYS A 325 -13.42 29.59 -16.07
N VAL A 326 -12.36 28.90 -16.47
CA VAL A 326 -12.22 27.45 -16.37
C VAL A 326 -11.28 27.14 -15.20
N TYR A 327 -11.79 26.47 -14.20
CA TYR A 327 -10.99 26.02 -13.06
C TYR A 327 -10.57 24.57 -13.30
N TYR A 328 -9.29 24.26 -13.10
CA TYR A 328 -8.80 22.91 -13.19
C TYR A 328 -7.86 22.57 -12.04
N SER A 329 -7.82 21.30 -11.68
CA SER A 329 -6.96 20.82 -10.61
C SER A 329 -6.19 19.59 -11.06
N PHE A 330 -4.88 19.63 -10.89
CA PHE A 330 -4.04 18.45 -11.02
C PHE A 330 -4.13 17.60 -9.76
N VAL A 331 -4.35 16.28 -9.92
CA VAL A 331 -4.31 15.32 -8.84
C VAL A 331 -3.36 14.20 -9.22
N ARG A 332 -2.26 14.09 -8.47
CA ARG A 332 -1.19 13.13 -8.70
C ARG A 332 -1.49 11.82 -7.98
N SER A 333 -1.35 10.69 -8.71
CA SER A 333 -1.64 9.33 -8.25
C SER A 333 -0.57 8.73 -7.32
N ASP A 334 -0.80 7.50 -6.92
CA ASP A 334 0.11 6.54 -6.30
C ASP A 334 0.64 6.88 -4.90
N GLY A 335 0.26 8.01 -4.33
CA GLY A 335 0.60 8.31 -2.93
C GLY A 335 -0.16 7.47 -1.90
N ASP A 336 -1.07 6.59 -2.32
CA ASP A 336 -1.62 5.51 -1.52
C ASP A 336 -0.60 4.40 -1.28
N GLY A 337 0.41 4.26 -2.14
CA GLY A 337 1.55 3.37 -1.98
C GLY A 337 2.58 3.91 -1.00
N MET A 338 2.91 3.13 0.04
CA MET A 338 3.92 3.49 1.04
C MET A 338 5.32 3.63 0.42
N ASN A 339 5.62 2.84 -0.61
CA ASN A 339 6.84 2.94 -1.40
C ASN A 339 6.93 4.28 -2.16
N PHE A 340 5.83 4.74 -2.78
CA PHE A 340 5.80 6.03 -3.50
C PHE A 340 5.97 7.22 -2.56
N LEU A 341 5.36 7.19 -1.38
CA LEU A 341 5.59 8.20 -0.35
C LEU A 341 7.06 8.26 0.05
N ARG A 342 7.71 7.08 0.22
CA ARG A 342 9.09 6.97 0.65
C ARG A 342 10.08 7.55 -0.35
N TYR A 343 9.93 7.30 -1.67
CA TYR A 343 10.94 7.71 -2.65
C TYR A 343 10.45 8.74 -3.66
N TRP A 344 9.30 8.51 -4.30
CA TRP A 344 8.87 9.37 -5.40
C TRP A 344 8.40 10.74 -4.92
N TYR A 345 7.60 10.78 -3.87
CA TYR A 345 7.16 12.04 -3.29
C TYR A 345 8.33 12.79 -2.68
N ARG A 346 9.26 12.09 -2.02
CA ARG A 346 10.49 12.73 -1.54
C ARG A 346 11.22 13.43 -2.68
N LYS A 347 11.44 12.75 -3.81
CA LYS A 347 12.08 13.31 -4.99
C LYS A 347 11.36 14.55 -5.53
N LEU A 348 10.02 14.53 -5.57
CA LEU A 348 9.22 15.64 -6.10
C LEU A 348 9.16 16.83 -5.12
N PHE A 349 9.19 16.58 -3.82
CA PHE A 349 9.24 17.65 -2.80
C PHE A 349 10.60 18.30 -2.72
N ASP A 350 11.68 17.60 -3.03
CA ASP A 350 13.03 18.16 -3.14
C ASP A 350 13.29 18.85 -4.50
N ASP A 351 12.36 18.75 -5.47
CA ASP A 351 12.50 19.39 -6.79
C ASP A 351 12.33 20.92 -6.68
N PRO A 352 13.22 21.73 -7.28
CA PRO A 352 13.13 23.20 -7.28
C PRO A 352 11.84 23.77 -7.87
N LEU A 353 11.09 22.98 -8.63
CA LEU A 353 9.79 23.35 -9.22
C LEU A 353 8.62 23.05 -8.28
N HIS A 354 8.86 22.36 -7.16
CA HIS A 354 7.81 22.08 -6.17
C HIS A 354 7.15 23.38 -5.69
N GLY A 355 5.84 23.37 -5.56
CA GLY A 355 5.06 24.53 -5.13
C GLY A 355 4.85 25.62 -6.21
N ARG A 356 5.30 25.45 -7.45
CA ARG A 356 5.04 26.42 -8.52
C ARG A 356 3.65 26.30 -9.12
N VAL A 357 3.13 25.07 -9.22
CA VAL A 357 1.78 24.77 -9.75
C VAL A 357 0.91 24.21 -8.62
N PRO A 358 -0.37 24.62 -8.49
CA PRO A 358 -1.29 24.01 -7.55
C PRO A 358 -1.44 22.50 -7.83
N MET A 359 -1.34 21.69 -6.77
CA MET A 359 -1.27 20.24 -6.87
C MET A 359 -2.10 19.55 -5.78
N GLY A 360 -2.83 18.52 -6.16
CA GLY A 360 -3.35 17.50 -5.25
C GLY A 360 -2.38 16.33 -5.17
N TRP A 361 -1.96 16.00 -3.96
CA TRP A 361 -1.09 14.87 -3.67
C TRP A 361 -1.94 13.76 -3.05
N GLN A 362 -2.12 12.67 -3.74
CA GLN A 362 -2.80 11.50 -3.17
C GLN A 362 -1.97 10.93 -2.03
N ILE A 363 -2.60 10.69 -0.90
CA ILE A 363 -1.95 10.12 0.28
C ILE A 363 -2.80 8.97 0.81
N GLY A 364 -2.20 7.79 0.90
CA GLY A 364 -2.78 6.66 1.61
C GLY A 364 -2.89 6.96 3.09
N THR A 365 -4.11 7.04 3.60
CA THR A 365 -4.35 7.44 5.00
C THR A 365 -3.74 6.47 6.01
N SER A 366 -3.53 5.20 5.63
CA SER A 366 -2.81 4.20 6.44
C SER A 366 -1.37 4.61 6.76
N ALA A 367 -0.77 5.53 5.99
CA ALA A 367 0.55 6.08 6.28
C ALA A 367 0.58 6.84 7.63
N THR A 368 -0.58 7.31 8.14
CA THR A 368 -0.66 7.90 9.50
C THR A 368 -0.29 6.91 10.60
N ASP A 369 -0.35 5.61 10.33
CA ASP A 369 0.06 4.54 11.24
C ASP A 369 1.39 3.90 10.81
N LEU A 370 1.65 3.77 9.51
CA LEU A 370 2.79 3.04 8.98
C LEU A 370 4.06 3.89 8.82
N MET A 371 3.90 5.16 8.45
CA MET A 371 5.01 6.08 8.14
C MET A 371 4.68 7.53 8.54
N PRO A 372 4.30 7.78 9.81
CA PRO A 372 3.87 9.12 10.22
C PRO A 372 4.99 10.17 10.15
N ASP A 373 6.25 9.80 10.27
CA ASP A 373 7.40 10.69 10.09
C ASP A 373 7.57 11.13 8.63
N ILE A 374 7.33 10.25 7.67
CA ILE A 374 7.37 10.58 6.24
C ILE A 374 6.22 11.54 5.89
N LEU A 375 5.02 11.28 6.41
CA LEU A 375 3.92 12.24 6.26
C LEU A 375 4.25 13.59 6.88
N ASP A 376 4.86 13.60 8.04
CA ASP A 376 5.25 14.85 8.71
C ASP A 376 6.22 15.68 7.86
N PHE A 377 7.17 15.01 7.17
CA PHE A 377 8.02 15.68 6.19
C PHE A 377 7.19 16.36 5.10
N LEU A 378 6.25 15.63 4.49
CA LEU A 378 5.43 16.17 3.41
C LEU A 378 4.61 17.40 3.89
N TYR A 379 4.01 17.32 5.08
CA TYR A 379 3.21 18.40 5.64
C TYR A 379 4.06 19.63 6.02
N GLN A 380 5.26 19.41 6.55
CA GLN A 380 6.15 20.53 6.92
C GLN A 380 6.76 21.24 5.71
N HIS A 381 6.95 20.52 4.59
CA HIS A 381 7.50 21.07 3.35
C HIS A 381 6.43 21.45 2.33
N ALA A 382 5.16 21.31 2.67
CA ALA A 382 4.05 21.69 1.80
C ALA A 382 4.01 23.19 1.56
N SER A 383 3.83 23.57 0.31
CA SER A 383 3.57 24.96 -0.10
C SER A 383 2.07 25.31 0.06
N PRO A 384 1.69 26.60 0.03
CA PRO A 384 0.27 26.98 -0.02
C PRO A 384 -0.50 26.46 -1.25
N LYS A 385 0.21 25.95 -2.26
CA LYS A 385 -0.36 25.37 -3.48
C LYS A 385 -0.59 23.86 -3.39
N ASP A 386 -0.10 23.21 -2.34
CA ASP A 386 -0.27 21.78 -2.14
C ASP A 386 -1.54 21.46 -1.37
N CYS A 387 -2.21 20.39 -1.78
CA CYS A 387 -3.38 19.82 -1.10
C CYS A 387 -3.19 18.30 -0.97
N PHE A 388 -3.25 17.79 0.24
CA PHE A 388 -3.24 16.34 0.47
C PHE A 388 -4.64 15.78 0.31
N VAL A 389 -4.77 14.81 -0.60
CA VAL A 389 -6.01 14.16 -0.99
C VAL A 389 -6.02 12.75 -0.42
N ASN A 390 -7.05 12.41 0.35
CA ASN A 390 -7.20 11.02 0.83
C ASN A 390 -7.32 10.04 -0.37
N ALA A 391 -6.46 9.06 -0.47
CA ALA A 391 -6.41 8.08 -1.56
C ALA A 391 -6.03 6.67 -1.07
N LEU A 392 -6.31 5.64 -1.82
CA LEU A 392 -7.42 5.47 -2.74
C LEU A 392 -8.58 4.91 -1.94
N THR A 393 -9.76 5.47 -2.17
CA THR A 393 -11.03 5.05 -1.59
C THR A 393 -11.01 4.89 -0.07
N GLY A 394 -10.61 5.93 0.67
CA GLY A 394 -10.72 5.95 2.13
C GLY A 394 -9.49 5.41 2.84
N VAL A 395 -9.64 4.33 3.64
CA VAL A 395 -8.56 3.79 4.46
C VAL A 395 -7.51 2.99 3.69
N GLY A 396 -7.84 2.54 2.47
CA GLY A 396 -6.93 1.83 1.57
C GLY A 396 -7.59 1.54 0.23
N TYR A 397 -6.82 0.99 -0.70
CA TYR A 397 -7.26 0.71 -2.06
C TYR A 397 -8.23 -0.47 -2.10
N ILE A 398 -9.41 -0.26 -2.68
CA ILE A 398 -10.42 -1.29 -2.91
C ILE A 398 -11.04 -1.15 -4.31
N TRP A 399 -11.63 -2.24 -4.79
CA TRP A 399 -12.64 -2.21 -5.84
C TRP A 399 -13.99 -1.99 -5.18
N GLU A 400 -14.46 -0.77 -5.25
CA GLU A 400 -15.55 -0.24 -4.42
C GLU A 400 -16.83 -1.06 -4.53
N ASP A 401 -17.28 -1.33 -5.78
CA ASP A 401 -18.53 -2.04 -6.01
C ASP A 401 -18.46 -3.55 -5.73
N ASN A 402 -17.24 -4.11 -5.72
CA ASN A 402 -17.01 -5.51 -5.39
C ASN A 402 -16.61 -5.74 -3.91
N PHE A 403 -16.53 -4.68 -3.09
CA PHE A 403 -16.08 -4.82 -1.71
C PHE A 403 -17.03 -5.71 -0.88
N ALA A 404 -16.45 -6.74 -0.25
CA ALA A 404 -17.14 -7.74 0.56
C ALA A 404 -18.12 -8.67 -0.20
N GLU A 405 -18.06 -8.71 -1.53
CA GLU A 405 -18.97 -9.48 -2.39
C GLU A 405 -19.03 -10.98 -2.04
N PHE A 406 -17.92 -11.56 -1.58
CA PHE A 406 -17.85 -12.99 -1.20
C PHE A 406 -18.30 -13.28 0.22
N LEU A 407 -18.60 -12.28 1.02
CA LEU A 407 -19.17 -12.47 2.35
C LEU A 407 -20.67 -12.77 2.27
N PRO A 408 -21.26 -13.40 3.30
CA PRO A 408 -22.71 -13.55 3.39
C PRO A 408 -23.45 -12.22 3.25
N ALA A 409 -24.57 -12.19 2.55
CA ALA A 409 -25.30 -10.96 2.21
C ALA A 409 -25.71 -10.12 3.44
N ASP A 410 -26.02 -10.77 4.56
CA ASP A 410 -26.33 -10.14 5.84
C ASP A 410 -25.11 -9.42 6.48
N GLN A 411 -23.89 -9.82 6.12
CA GLN A 411 -22.67 -9.22 6.62
C GLN A 411 -22.13 -8.10 5.70
N GLN A 412 -22.40 -8.16 4.38
CA GLN A 412 -21.85 -7.21 3.41
C GLN A 412 -22.15 -5.76 3.78
N LYS A 413 -23.40 -5.48 4.17
CA LYS A 413 -23.82 -4.12 4.57
C LYS A 413 -23.04 -3.62 5.78
N GLN A 414 -22.91 -4.43 6.82
CA GLN A 414 -22.20 -4.06 8.04
C GLN A 414 -20.71 -3.82 7.77
N VAL A 415 -20.08 -4.70 6.97
CA VAL A 415 -18.67 -4.57 6.58
C VAL A 415 -18.42 -3.30 5.78
N TRP A 416 -19.34 -2.95 4.87
CA TRP A 416 -19.28 -1.68 4.14
C TRP A 416 -19.44 -0.47 5.06
N ASP A 417 -20.40 -0.51 6.00
CA ASP A 417 -20.64 0.56 6.96
C ASP A 417 -19.43 0.81 7.86
N ASP A 418 -18.78 -0.25 8.31
CA ASP A 418 -17.55 -0.18 9.09
C ASP A 418 -16.39 0.37 8.25
N TYR A 419 -16.26 -0.02 6.97
CA TYR A 419 -15.25 0.51 6.05
C TYR A 419 -15.39 2.02 5.88
N VAL A 420 -16.61 2.50 5.63
CA VAL A 420 -16.90 3.94 5.50
C VAL A 420 -16.57 4.70 6.78
N ARG A 421 -16.89 4.13 7.95
CA ARG A 421 -16.57 4.73 9.25
C ARG A 421 -15.05 4.80 9.48
N TYR A 422 -14.30 3.73 9.20
CA TYR A 422 -12.83 3.75 9.27
C TYR A 422 -12.23 4.77 8.32
N SER A 423 -12.75 4.84 7.10
CA SER A 423 -12.32 5.83 6.11
C SER A 423 -12.52 7.26 6.60
N ALA A 424 -13.63 7.55 7.29
CA ALA A 424 -13.86 8.85 7.90
C ALA A 424 -12.84 9.18 9.01
N GLU A 425 -12.57 8.21 9.89
CA GLU A 425 -11.60 8.36 10.98
C GLU A 425 -10.18 8.61 10.46
N TYR A 426 -9.74 7.84 9.45
CA TYR A 426 -8.41 7.98 8.87
C TYR A 426 -8.26 9.26 8.06
N ARG A 427 -9.29 9.63 7.28
CA ARG A 427 -9.31 10.90 6.56
C ARG A 427 -9.17 12.09 7.53
N ALA A 428 -9.86 12.01 8.68
CA ALA A 428 -9.77 13.06 9.69
C ALA A 428 -8.37 13.17 10.30
N ARG A 429 -7.64 12.05 10.47
CA ARG A 429 -6.24 12.08 10.94
C ARG A 429 -5.32 12.75 9.93
N LEU A 430 -5.58 12.56 8.64
CA LEU A 430 -4.84 13.20 7.55
C LEU A 430 -5.24 14.67 7.37
N ASP A 431 -6.27 15.16 8.05
CA ASP A 431 -6.91 16.47 7.84
C ASP A 431 -7.29 16.74 6.37
N ALA A 432 -7.61 15.67 5.62
CA ALA A 432 -7.98 15.77 4.21
C ALA A 432 -9.46 16.14 4.08
N THR A 433 -9.76 17.16 3.28
CA THR A 433 -11.13 17.61 3.00
C THR A 433 -11.67 17.12 1.67
N VAL A 434 -10.84 16.45 0.88
CA VAL A 434 -11.19 15.82 -0.39
C VAL A 434 -10.61 14.41 -0.45
N MET A 435 -11.21 13.55 -1.26
CA MET A 435 -10.75 12.19 -1.45
C MET A 435 -10.74 11.77 -2.91
N SER A 436 -9.92 10.79 -3.25
CA SER A 436 -9.91 10.13 -4.54
C SER A 436 -10.43 8.71 -4.43
N THR A 437 -11.12 8.27 -5.47
CA THR A 437 -11.55 6.89 -5.70
C THR A 437 -10.92 6.37 -6.99
N ILE A 438 -10.78 5.06 -7.13
CA ILE A 438 -10.23 4.51 -8.37
C ILE A 438 -11.27 4.66 -9.50
N PHE A 439 -12.50 4.27 -9.23
CA PHE A 439 -13.64 4.42 -10.14
C PHE A 439 -14.76 5.25 -9.51
N GLU A 440 -15.75 5.57 -10.30
CA GLU A 440 -17.03 6.04 -9.79
C GLU A 440 -17.81 4.87 -9.19
N MET A 441 -18.12 4.98 -7.93
CA MET A 441 -18.92 3.98 -7.22
C MET A 441 -20.37 3.96 -7.70
N SER A 442 -21.08 2.86 -7.45
CA SER A 442 -22.53 2.82 -7.53
C SER A 442 -23.17 3.94 -6.69
N PRO A 443 -24.33 4.50 -7.10
CA PRO A 443 -24.91 5.68 -6.48
C PRO A 443 -25.08 5.60 -4.96
N ASP A 444 -25.51 4.45 -4.43
CA ASP A 444 -25.73 4.26 -3.00
C ASP A 444 -24.41 4.29 -2.21
N LYS A 445 -23.37 3.63 -2.71
CA LYS A 445 -22.04 3.63 -2.10
C LYS A 445 -21.42 5.01 -2.17
N LEU A 446 -21.51 5.66 -3.32
CA LEU A 446 -21.01 7.01 -3.54
C LEU A 446 -21.69 8.02 -2.60
N ALA A 447 -23.02 7.95 -2.45
CA ALA A 447 -23.76 8.85 -1.56
C ALA A 447 -23.32 8.71 -0.09
N ARG A 448 -22.96 7.52 0.35
CA ARG A 448 -22.46 7.28 1.72
C ARG A 448 -21.07 7.92 1.93
N PHE A 449 -20.17 7.79 0.98
CA PHE A 449 -18.87 8.48 1.05
C PHE A 449 -19.04 9.99 0.94
N ALA A 450 -19.83 10.47 -0.01
CA ALA A 450 -20.09 11.90 -0.17
C ALA A 450 -20.74 12.51 1.10
N GLY A 451 -21.51 11.71 1.85
CA GLY A 451 -22.11 12.11 3.13
C GLY A 451 -21.12 12.21 4.30
N LEU A 452 -19.85 11.85 4.15
CA LEU A 452 -18.89 11.91 5.24
C LEU A 452 -18.70 13.33 5.78
N PRO A 453 -18.71 13.52 7.11
CA PRO A 453 -18.48 14.83 7.73
C PRO A 453 -17.12 15.40 7.33
N GLY A 454 -17.07 16.70 6.97
CA GLY A 454 -15.84 17.40 6.62
C GLY A 454 -15.27 17.05 5.22
N LEU A 455 -15.92 16.18 4.44
CA LEU A 455 -15.58 15.96 3.04
C LEU A 455 -16.22 17.06 2.18
N ASN A 456 -15.44 17.65 1.28
CA ASN A 456 -15.87 18.71 0.38
C ASN A 456 -16.08 18.25 -1.07
N GLY A 457 -15.41 17.17 -1.50
CA GLY A 457 -15.53 16.65 -2.85
C GLY A 457 -14.82 15.30 -3.03
N ILE A 458 -15.19 14.61 -4.12
CA ILE A 458 -14.65 13.30 -4.52
C ILE A 458 -14.07 13.42 -5.94
N PHE A 459 -12.92 12.80 -6.16
CA PHE A 459 -12.16 12.78 -7.41
C PHE A 459 -12.05 11.34 -7.91
N ALA A 460 -12.84 10.97 -8.93
CA ALA A 460 -12.84 9.65 -9.55
C ALA A 460 -11.76 9.58 -10.65
N ASN A 461 -10.66 8.85 -10.38
CA ASN A 461 -9.44 8.89 -11.20
C ASN A 461 -9.62 8.24 -12.57
N TYR A 462 -10.27 7.08 -12.63
CA TYR A 462 -10.43 6.29 -13.85
C TYR A 462 -11.87 6.26 -14.37
N GLY A 463 -12.68 7.22 -13.98
CA GLY A 463 -14.11 7.28 -14.36
C GLY A 463 -14.38 7.18 -15.85
N ARG A 464 -13.40 7.51 -16.70
CA ARG A 464 -13.50 7.43 -18.16
C ARG A 464 -12.90 6.19 -18.78
N MET A 465 -12.02 5.47 -18.10
CA MET A 465 -11.34 4.30 -18.69
C MET A 465 -12.28 3.13 -18.98
N ALA A 466 -13.42 3.05 -18.36
CA ALA A 466 -14.41 1.98 -18.55
C ALA A 466 -15.26 2.11 -19.81
N GLY A 467 -14.86 2.95 -20.78
CA GLY A 467 -15.61 3.13 -22.04
C GLY A 467 -16.92 3.92 -21.90
N THR A 468 -17.11 4.58 -20.77
CA THR A 468 -18.26 5.46 -20.57
C THR A 468 -18.05 6.76 -21.35
N THR A 469 -18.96 7.05 -22.27
CA THR A 469 -19.08 8.36 -22.94
C THR A 469 -19.62 9.35 -21.92
N LEU A 470 -18.74 10.06 -21.24
CA LEU A 470 -19.14 11.05 -20.24
C LEU A 470 -19.10 12.43 -20.86
N GLU A 471 -20.26 13.02 -21.05
CA GLU A 471 -20.38 14.39 -21.54
C GLU A 471 -20.24 15.41 -20.42
N ASN A 472 -20.61 15.05 -19.21
CA ASN A 472 -20.48 15.93 -18.06
C ASN A 472 -19.68 15.26 -16.95
N GLU A 473 -18.72 15.99 -16.48
CA GLU A 473 -17.63 15.48 -15.70
C GLU A 473 -17.75 15.81 -14.23
N VAL A 474 -18.73 16.62 -13.85
CA VAL A 474 -19.01 16.98 -12.46
C VAL A 474 -20.49 16.84 -12.18
N PHE A 475 -20.83 16.13 -11.13
CA PHE A 475 -22.20 15.98 -10.64
C PHE A 475 -22.23 16.01 -9.10
N LEU A 476 -23.43 16.13 -8.51
CA LEU A 476 -23.58 16.13 -7.06
C LEU A 476 -24.02 14.76 -6.55
N SER A 477 -23.36 14.29 -5.49
CA SER A 477 -23.81 13.16 -4.68
C SER A 477 -23.86 13.58 -3.22
N ALA A 478 -25.00 13.38 -2.55
CA ALA A 478 -25.25 13.86 -1.19
C ALA A 478 -24.82 15.34 -0.96
N GLY A 479 -25.03 16.20 -1.97
CA GLY A 479 -24.68 17.63 -1.93
C GLY A 479 -23.18 17.94 -2.06
N LYS A 480 -22.35 16.96 -2.43
CA LYS A 480 -20.92 17.13 -2.67
C LYS A 480 -20.59 16.90 -4.15
N PRO A 481 -19.67 17.69 -4.74
CA PRO A 481 -19.22 17.49 -6.10
C PRO A 481 -18.41 16.20 -6.23
N VAL A 482 -18.67 15.48 -7.30
CA VAL A 482 -17.92 14.34 -7.78
C VAL A 482 -17.32 14.71 -9.12
N PHE A 483 -16.01 14.71 -9.22
CA PHE A 483 -15.25 15.09 -10.40
C PHE A 483 -14.74 13.82 -11.09
N ARG A 484 -15.16 13.57 -12.30
CA ARG A 484 -14.57 12.54 -13.16
C ARG A 484 -13.32 13.10 -13.83
N ALA A 485 -12.28 12.27 -13.93
CA ALA A 485 -11.02 12.74 -14.46
C ALA A 485 -11.03 12.99 -15.96
N VAL A 486 -10.38 14.07 -16.37
CA VAL A 486 -9.75 14.17 -17.68
C VAL A 486 -8.49 13.33 -17.59
N ASN A 487 -8.41 12.25 -18.35
CA ASN A 487 -7.23 11.39 -18.35
C ASN A 487 -6.21 11.94 -19.36
N ALA A 488 -5.35 12.82 -18.88
CA ALA A 488 -4.28 13.43 -19.65
C ALA A 488 -2.96 12.69 -19.43
N GLY A 489 -2.93 11.41 -19.79
CA GLY A 489 -1.67 10.66 -19.83
C GLY A 489 -0.79 11.19 -20.97
N PRO A 490 0.40 11.78 -20.69
CA PRO A 490 1.27 12.29 -21.75
C PRO A 490 1.88 11.14 -22.55
N PRO A 491 1.89 11.22 -23.88
CA PRO A 491 2.71 10.32 -24.69
C PRO A 491 4.18 10.73 -24.63
N GLY A 492 5.08 9.78 -24.62
CA GLY A 492 6.49 10.00 -24.93
C GLY A 492 7.42 10.14 -23.73
N ASN A 493 8.67 10.46 -24.01
CA ASN A 493 9.76 10.54 -23.04
C ASN A 493 9.83 11.94 -22.42
N VAL A 494 9.33 12.10 -21.20
CA VAL A 494 9.41 13.35 -20.42
C VAL A 494 10.82 13.66 -19.88
N GLY A 495 11.81 12.82 -20.14
CA GLY A 495 13.21 13.03 -19.72
C GLY A 495 14.01 14.02 -20.57
N THR A 496 13.40 14.63 -21.60
CA THR A 496 14.03 15.60 -22.49
C THR A 496 13.17 16.86 -22.61
N PRO A 497 13.74 18.06 -22.86
CA PRO A 497 12.97 19.29 -23.06
C PRO A 497 11.95 19.21 -24.19
N GLU A 498 12.22 18.46 -25.25
CA GLU A 498 11.30 18.22 -26.36
C GLU A 498 10.16 17.27 -25.94
N GLY A 499 10.49 16.19 -25.24
CA GLY A 499 9.51 15.27 -24.70
C GLY A 499 8.58 15.94 -23.70
N CYS A 500 9.10 16.81 -22.84
CA CYS A 500 8.29 17.61 -21.91
C CYS A 500 7.33 18.56 -22.65
N ARG A 501 7.77 19.22 -23.72
CA ARG A 501 6.88 20.06 -24.55
C ARG A 501 5.80 19.22 -25.23
N THR A 502 6.17 18.09 -25.83
CA THR A 502 5.22 17.18 -26.48
C THR A 502 4.16 16.67 -25.49
N ALA A 503 4.58 16.30 -24.30
CA ALA A 503 3.67 15.88 -23.23
C ALA A 503 2.75 17.02 -22.81
N ALA A 504 3.27 18.23 -22.64
CA ALA A 504 2.48 19.41 -22.28
C ALA A 504 1.45 19.75 -23.37
N ASP A 505 1.85 19.75 -24.65
CA ASP A 505 0.95 20.04 -25.78
C ASP A 505 -0.20 19.03 -25.85
N PHE A 506 0.10 17.75 -25.63
CA PHE A 506 -0.92 16.71 -25.56
C PHE A 506 -1.91 16.98 -24.42
N MET A 507 -1.42 17.26 -23.22
CA MET A 507 -2.27 17.55 -22.07
C MET A 507 -3.13 18.82 -22.29
N ILE A 508 -2.56 19.87 -22.88
CA ILE A 508 -3.28 21.10 -23.22
C ILE A 508 -4.43 20.81 -24.21
N GLN A 509 -4.17 20.03 -25.24
CA GLN A 509 -5.19 19.63 -26.22
C GLN A 509 -6.29 18.80 -25.56
N ASP A 510 -5.96 17.85 -24.71
CA ASP A 510 -6.94 17.01 -24.04
C ASP A 510 -7.77 17.82 -23.02
N ILE A 511 -7.16 18.68 -22.22
CA ILE A 511 -7.86 19.59 -21.30
C ILE A 511 -8.83 20.49 -22.07
N ARG A 512 -8.40 21.12 -23.18
CA ARG A 512 -9.26 21.96 -24.01
C ARG A 512 -10.42 21.19 -24.64
N LYS A 513 -10.15 19.99 -25.14
CA LYS A 513 -11.18 19.10 -25.73
C LYS A 513 -12.30 18.77 -24.74
N TRP A 514 -11.94 18.56 -23.48
CA TRP A 514 -12.89 18.18 -22.43
C TRP A 514 -13.46 19.38 -21.66
N THR A 515 -13.04 20.59 -21.95
CA THR A 515 -13.56 21.78 -21.29
C THR A 515 -15.02 22.02 -21.68
N PRO A 516 -15.96 22.05 -20.71
CA PRO A 516 -17.36 22.38 -20.96
C PRO A 516 -17.51 23.76 -21.62
N LYS A 517 -18.53 23.96 -22.42
CA LYS A 517 -18.84 25.26 -23.08
C LYS A 517 -19.31 26.32 -22.08
N ASN A 518 -20.09 25.89 -21.10
CA ASN A 518 -20.67 26.78 -20.09
C ASN A 518 -19.57 27.23 -19.09
N ARG A 519 -19.72 28.46 -18.57
CA ARG A 519 -18.84 29.05 -17.58
C ARG A 519 -19.63 29.39 -16.30
N PRO A 520 -19.00 29.28 -15.13
CA PRO A 520 -17.66 28.73 -14.91
C PRO A 520 -17.59 27.23 -15.22
N ALA A 521 -16.42 26.73 -15.64
CA ALA A 521 -16.19 25.32 -15.89
C ALA A 521 -15.19 24.73 -14.89
N PHE A 522 -15.28 23.42 -14.62
CA PHE A 522 -14.46 22.75 -13.60
C PHE A 522 -13.94 21.43 -14.13
N LEU A 523 -12.64 21.18 -13.98
CA LEU A 523 -11.98 19.98 -14.51
C LEU A 523 -11.07 19.35 -13.46
N HIS A 524 -11.13 18.03 -13.35
CA HIS A 524 -10.18 17.21 -12.63
C HIS A 524 -9.20 16.60 -13.63
N VAL A 525 -7.91 16.92 -13.52
CA VAL A 525 -6.84 16.35 -14.35
C VAL A 525 -6.06 15.35 -13.53
N PHE A 526 -6.25 14.07 -13.81
CA PHE A 526 -5.55 12.99 -13.15
C PHE A 526 -4.16 12.77 -13.76
N LEU A 527 -3.14 12.64 -12.92
CA LEU A 527 -1.74 12.49 -13.32
C LEU A 527 -1.19 11.14 -12.82
N GLY A 528 -0.76 10.30 -13.75
CA GLY A 528 0.08 9.14 -13.40
C GLY A 528 1.40 9.61 -12.81
N ASN A 529 1.78 9.08 -11.66
CA ASN A 529 2.90 9.60 -10.88
C ASN A 529 4.25 9.55 -11.63
N TRP A 530 4.51 8.46 -12.34
CA TRP A 530 5.74 8.27 -13.12
C TRP A 530 5.69 8.86 -14.54
N LEU A 531 4.52 9.35 -14.98
CA LEU A 531 4.33 9.81 -16.36
C LEU A 531 4.54 11.31 -16.53
N THR A 532 4.51 12.09 -15.44
CA THR A 532 4.47 13.55 -15.52
C THR A 532 5.42 14.19 -14.50
N THR A 533 6.36 14.97 -15.00
CA THR A 533 7.29 15.79 -14.21
C THR A 533 6.73 17.17 -13.91
N LEU A 534 7.29 17.92 -12.97
CA LEU A 534 6.77 19.22 -12.56
C LEU A 534 6.94 20.30 -13.64
N ASP A 535 7.99 20.22 -14.44
CA ASP A 535 8.23 21.12 -15.58
C ASP A 535 7.15 20.97 -16.68
N VAL A 536 6.67 19.76 -16.94
CA VAL A 536 5.52 19.54 -17.85
C VAL A 536 4.29 20.30 -17.37
N LEU A 537 4.01 20.29 -16.07
CA LEU A 537 2.84 20.98 -15.51
C LEU A 537 2.95 22.51 -15.58
N GLU A 538 4.16 23.08 -15.43
CA GLU A 538 4.40 24.51 -15.68
C GLU A 538 4.12 24.86 -17.15
N LEU A 539 4.58 24.05 -18.09
CA LEU A 539 4.32 24.24 -19.52
C LEU A 539 2.83 24.15 -19.84
N VAL A 540 2.11 23.21 -19.23
CA VAL A 540 0.65 23.10 -19.38
C VAL A 540 -0.05 24.35 -18.87
N GLN A 541 0.30 24.83 -17.68
CA GLN A 541 -0.28 26.06 -17.13
C GLN A 541 -0.04 27.27 -18.03
N GLN A 542 1.19 27.43 -18.54
CA GLN A 542 1.53 28.51 -19.47
C GLN A 542 0.77 28.40 -20.79
N GLY A 543 0.66 27.21 -21.36
CA GLY A 543 0.04 26.97 -22.66
C GLY A 543 -1.49 27.06 -22.65
N LEU A 544 -2.14 26.82 -21.52
CA LEU A 544 -3.59 26.98 -21.36
C LEU A 544 -4.01 28.46 -21.37
N GLY A 545 -3.18 29.34 -20.81
CA GLY A 545 -3.41 30.77 -20.80
C GLY A 545 -4.36 31.25 -19.66
N PRO A 546 -4.67 32.57 -19.61
CA PRO A 546 -5.30 33.21 -18.45
C PRO A 546 -6.78 32.87 -18.21
N ASP A 547 -7.44 32.24 -19.16
CA ASP A 547 -8.83 31.79 -18.99
C ASP A 547 -8.93 30.50 -18.18
N TYR A 548 -7.82 29.78 -18.05
CA TYR A 548 -7.70 28.55 -17.27
C TYR A 548 -6.97 28.83 -15.96
N VAL A 549 -7.65 28.66 -14.85
CA VAL A 549 -7.15 28.94 -13.51
C VAL A 549 -6.82 27.63 -12.81
N PRO A 550 -5.52 27.31 -12.60
CA PRO A 550 -5.12 26.17 -11.80
C PRO A 550 -5.45 26.41 -10.34
N VAL A 551 -6.06 25.42 -9.69
CA VAL A 551 -6.44 25.50 -8.29
C VAL A 551 -6.16 24.17 -7.59
N ARG A 552 -6.10 24.19 -6.27
CA ARG A 552 -6.03 22.97 -5.46
C ARG A 552 -7.34 22.20 -5.54
N PRO A 553 -7.33 20.85 -5.37
CA PRO A 553 -8.57 20.04 -5.38
C PRO A 553 -9.63 20.50 -4.38
N ASP A 554 -9.22 20.87 -3.17
CA ASP A 554 -10.12 21.38 -2.14
C ASP A 554 -10.74 22.73 -2.51
N GLN A 555 -9.98 23.61 -3.17
CA GLN A 555 -10.48 24.86 -3.74
C GLN A 555 -11.44 24.61 -4.91
N LEU A 556 -11.11 23.64 -5.79
CA LEU A 556 -11.99 23.27 -6.92
C LEU A 556 -13.38 22.85 -6.41
N ALA A 557 -13.40 21.99 -5.38
CA ALA A 557 -14.64 21.55 -4.76
C ALA A 557 -15.45 22.70 -4.15
N LEU A 558 -14.79 23.64 -3.47
CA LEU A 558 -15.44 24.82 -2.89
C LEU A 558 -15.97 25.78 -3.97
N LEU A 559 -15.21 26.01 -5.04
CA LEU A 559 -15.63 26.86 -6.16
C LEU A 559 -16.83 26.28 -6.88
N TYR A 560 -16.83 24.97 -7.15
CA TYR A 560 -17.97 24.30 -7.77
C TYR A 560 -19.24 24.47 -6.92
N ARG A 561 -19.15 24.24 -5.61
CA ARG A 561 -20.30 24.45 -4.71
C ARG A 561 -20.81 25.89 -4.70
N LYS A 562 -19.91 26.88 -4.77
CA LYS A 562 -20.28 28.31 -4.85
C LYS A 562 -20.92 28.68 -6.19
N SER A 563 -20.66 27.91 -7.25
CA SER A 563 -21.26 28.16 -8.58
C SER A 563 -22.66 27.56 -8.72
N GLN A 564 -23.08 26.72 -7.77
CA GLN A 564 -24.43 26.17 -7.79
C GLN A 564 -25.43 27.18 -7.21
N PRO A 565 -26.68 27.21 -7.75
CA PRO A 565 -27.72 28.13 -7.29
C PRO A 565 -28.10 27.91 -5.82
#